data_20a0ad21d15a499ac2a18303447d4ffd
#
_entry.id   20a0ad21d15a499ac2a18303447d4ffd
#
_cell.length_a   1.000
_cell.length_b   1.000
_cell.length_c   1.000
_cell.angle_alpha   90.00
_cell.angle_beta   90.00
_cell.angle_gamma   90.00
#
_symmetry.space_group_name_H-M   'P 1'
#
loop_
_entity.id
_entity.type
_entity.pdbx_description
1 polymer ?
#
loop_
_entity_poly.entity_id
_entity_poly.type
_entity_poly.pdbx_seq_one_letter_code
_entity_poly.pdbx_strand_id
1 'polypeptide(L)'
;MSDSKLFQKIQDYFCMVNGIYLSCLTKKDGVMTEVCQCNDKWKSMLTFIGEEKYENLLLRLSDCRVENLIDEPLDKDYIRLYGLIVRVDNTHDIYWIIAAVIDEQMSNDERNLLPDGIIITSEARLNRTIEFLETMTRQLLITKRDEDAANEALSLIRKSDEEIKKQFHMLEAINSVIKLLEMDGSFTDMAQKALESAVTTIKLTGAFIIRKNVDGMHLDVIVSYGRKPFDTISITEVPFFTGKPYIISSDSVMPEKFRLFMEKQAMRAAIFQPVNIDNRTQMYVCFFDEKDDRSWEKYDVKFLNDTKRVIQSILTKKITTNSLAGSYASLEAILENSGCGIYVADMSKSEILYMNNYCKQLLSNIIEQNKLEKNIFSHTAESRSFTEVYVTEEDKWFDIHRTGIAWVDGRKVQLVTMYDITQKKRYQQRIETVSYTHLTLPTN
;
A
#
# COMPACT_ATOMS: atom_id res chain seq x y z
N MET A 1 9.82 15.65 -36.91
CA MET A 1 10.39 15.64 -38.29
C MET A 1 11.67 14.84 -38.19
N SER A 2 11.93 13.85 -39.06
CA SER A 2 13.18 13.09 -38.89
C SER A 2 14.36 14.01 -39.13
N ASP A 3 15.41 13.89 -38.32
CA ASP A 3 16.63 14.70 -38.33
C ASP A 3 17.24 14.79 -39.75
N SER A 4 17.20 13.70 -40.45
CA SER A 4 17.61 13.59 -41.84
C SER A 4 16.95 14.62 -42.77
N LYS A 5 15.66 14.94 -42.59
CA LYS A 5 14.97 15.94 -43.41
C LYS A 5 15.44 17.37 -43.16
N LEU A 6 15.86 17.71 -41.95
CA LEU A 6 16.35 19.03 -41.61
C LEU A 6 17.77 19.26 -42.17
N PHE A 7 18.65 18.30 -41.94
CA PHE A 7 20.01 18.34 -42.49
C PHE A 7 20.00 18.29 -44.02
N GLN A 8 19.06 17.57 -44.64
CA GLN A 8 18.87 17.60 -46.10
C GLN A 8 18.54 19.01 -46.61
N LYS A 9 17.61 19.72 -45.95
CA LYS A 9 17.26 21.07 -46.33
C LYS A 9 18.45 22.06 -46.19
N ILE A 10 19.27 21.88 -45.15
CA ILE A 10 20.48 22.66 -44.95
C ILE A 10 21.46 22.40 -46.11
N GLN A 11 21.74 21.14 -46.39
CA GLN A 11 22.62 20.74 -47.51
C GLN A 11 22.16 21.33 -48.84
N ASP A 12 20.89 21.17 -49.18
CA ASP A 12 20.32 21.65 -50.43
C ASP A 12 20.37 23.17 -50.52
N TYR A 13 20.03 23.91 -49.46
CA TYR A 13 20.08 25.37 -49.43
C TYR A 13 21.49 25.90 -49.65
N PHE A 14 22.47 25.37 -48.95
CA PHE A 14 23.85 25.81 -49.08
C PHE A 14 24.43 25.52 -50.46
N CYS A 15 24.11 24.35 -51.03
CA CYS A 15 24.52 24.02 -52.39
C CYS A 15 23.89 24.94 -53.43
N MET A 16 22.64 25.35 -53.26
CA MET A 16 21.93 26.21 -54.20
C MET A 16 22.36 27.69 -54.13
N VAL A 17 22.53 28.21 -52.91
CA VAL A 17 22.68 29.65 -52.66
C VAL A 17 24.14 30.09 -52.61
N ASN A 18 25.02 29.25 -52.06
CA ASN A 18 26.39 29.65 -51.75
C ASN A 18 27.44 29.10 -52.71
N GLY A 19 27.07 28.24 -53.66
CA GLY A 19 28.04 27.61 -54.58
C GLY A 19 28.99 26.66 -53.83
N ILE A 20 28.55 26.09 -52.71
CA ILE A 20 29.33 25.21 -51.85
C ILE A 20 28.65 23.83 -51.84
N TYR A 21 29.43 22.83 -52.06
CA TYR A 21 28.94 21.44 -52.11
C TYR A 21 29.12 20.80 -50.73
N LEU A 22 28.05 20.24 -50.19
CA LEU A 22 28.01 19.67 -48.84
C LEU A 22 27.58 18.21 -48.84
N SER A 23 28.22 17.43 -48.01
CA SER A 23 27.73 16.09 -47.57
C SER A 23 27.70 16.02 -46.09
N CYS A 24 26.57 15.55 -45.53
CA CYS A 24 26.34 15.40 -44.08
C CYS A 24 26.47 13.96 -43.67
N LEU A 25 27.32 13.68 -42.69
CA LEU A 25 27.64 12.36 -42.20
C LEU A 25 27.49 12.30 -40.68
N THR A 26 27.27 11.10 -40.16
CA THR A 26 27.35 10.78 -38.75
C THR A 26 28.19 9.53 -38.53
N LYS A 27 28.79 9.35 -37.35
CA LYS A 27 29.57 8.19 -37.02
C LYS A 27 28.73 7.24 -36.16
N LYS A 28 28.46 6.04 -36.70
CA LYS A 28 27.78 4.96 -35.97
C LYS A 28 28.70 3.75 -35.92
N ASP A 29 28.91 3.20 -34.71
CA ASP A 29 29.74 2.01 -34.47
C ASP A 29 31.14 2.10 -35.15
N GLY A 30 31.72 3.30 -35.19
CA GLY A 30 33.01 3.55 -35.83
C GLY A 30 32.96 3.76 -37.33
N VAL A 31 31.82 3.62 -37.98
CA VAL A 31 31.65 3.80 -39.43
C VAL A 31 30.94 5.11 -39.72
N MET A 32 31.50 5.85 -40.69
CA MET A 32 30.89 7.10 -41.20
C MET A 32 29.72 6.73 -42.12
N THR A 33 28.55 7.25 -41.86
CA THR A 33 27.32 6.99 -42.61
C THR A 33 26.67 8.29 -43.03
N GLU A 34 26.19 8.36 -44.27
CA GLU A 34 25.46 9.53 -44.78
C GLU A 34 24.13 9.73 -44.05
N VAL A 35 23.91 10.94 -43.53
CA VAL A 35 22.66 11.39 -42.93
C VAL A 35 21.66 11.86 -44.00
N CYS A 36 22.18 12.43 -45.09
CA CYS A 36 21.42 13.04 -46.18
C CYS A 36 21.77 12.37 -47.50
N GLN A 37 20.82 12.36 -48.41
CA GLN A 37 21.09 11.90 -49.77
C GLN A 37 21.98 12.89 -50.51
N CYS A 38 23.07 12.41 -51.12
CA CYS A 38 23.91 13.22 -51.99
C CYS A 38 23.16 13.63 -53.26
N ASN A 39 23.16 14.92 -53.58
CA ASN A 39 22.58 15.41 -54.83
C ASN A 39 23.52 15.17 -56.03
N ASP A 40 22.99 15.25 -57.22
CA ASP A 40 23.80 14.99 -58.46
C ASP A 40 24.95 15.99 -58.62
N LYS A 41 24.82 17.22 -58.14
CA LYS A 41 25.89 18.22 -58.14
C LYS A 41 27.05 17.83 -57.25
N TRP A 42 26.77 17.24 -56.07
CA TRP A 42 27.79 16.67 -55.20
C TRP A 42 28.54 15.55 -55.86
N LYS A 43 27.83 14.62 -56.54
CA LYS A 43 28.43 13.50 -57.26
C LYS A 43 29.37 14.00 -58.38
N SER A 44 28.94 15.01 -59.12
CA SER A 44 29.77 15.64 -60.14
C SER A 44 31.02 16.30 -59.55
N MET A 45 30.88 16.98 -58.41
CA MET A 45 32.00 17.56 -57.68
C MET A 45 32.96 16.52 -57.11
N LEU A 46 32.44 15.41 -56.58
CA LEU A 46 33.24 14.29 -56.08
C LEU A 46 34.09 13.65 -57.18
N THR A 47 33.50 13.45 -58.33
CA THR A 47 34.21 12.93 -59.51
C THR A 47 35.35 13.89 -59.97
N PHE A 48 35.14 15.21 -59.83
CA PHE A 48 36.10 16.24 -60.14
C PHE A 48 37.26 16.37 -59.11
N ILE A 49 36.99 16.14 -57.82
CA ILE A 49 37.96 16.09 -56.72
C ILE A 49 38.80 14.81 -56.77
N GLY A 50 38.17 13.67 -57.07
CA GLY A 50 38.74 12.33 -57.03
C GLY A 50 38.36 11.58 -55.74
N GLU A 51 37.97 10.32 -55.90
CA GLU A 51 37.50 9.45 -54.79
C GLU A 51 38.56 9.23 -53.70
N GLU A 52 39.83 9.08 -54.10
CA GLU A 52 40.97 8.88 -53.20
C GLU A 52 41.11 10.01 -52.17
N LYS A 53 40.99 11.25 -52.60
CA LYS A 53 41.09 12.43 -51.72
C LYS A 53 39.90 12.53 -50.76
N TYR A 54 38.71 12.16 -51.24
CA TYR A 54 37.53 12.08 -50.41
C TYR A 54 37.64 10.99 -49.31
N GLU A 55 38.11 9.82 -49.66
CA GLU A 55 38.35 8.72 -48.72
C GLU A 55 39.41 9.07 -47.67
N ASN A 56 40.52 9.75 -48.08
CA ASN A 56 41.54 10.22 -47.16
C ASN A 56 40.98 11.23 -46.16
N LEU A 57 40.13 12.14 -46.60
CA LEU A 57 39.44 13.08 -45.68
C LEU A 57 38.54 12.34 -44.72
N LEU A 58 37.77 11.35 -45.17
CA LEU A 58 36.90 10.52 -44.29
C LEU A 58 37.71 9.83 -43.20
N LEU A 59 38.84 9.23 -43.54
CA LEU A 59 39.72 8.57 -42.58
C LEU A 59 40.23 9.57 -41.52
N ARG A 60 40.74 10.74 -41.98
CA ARG A 60 41.21 11.81 -41.08
C ARG A 60 40.11 12.33 -40.18
N LEU A 61 38.87 12.49 -40.67
CA LEU A 61 37.71 12.90 -39.92
C LEU A 61 37.34 11.86 -38.85
N SER A 62 37.44 10.58 -39.20
CA SER A 62 37.08 9.50 -38.27
C SER A 62 38.04 9.42 -37.07
N ASP A 63 39.32 9.77 -37.26
CA ASP A 63 40.36 9.63 -36.23
C ASP A 63 40.62 10.95 -35.48
N CYS A 64 40.13 12.09 -36.00
CA CYS A 64 40.38 13.40 -35.41
C CYS A 64 39.61 13.63 -34.13
N ARG A 65 40.33 13.95 -33.04
CA ARG A 65 39.75 14.25 -31.70
C ARG A 65 39.87 15.71 -31.29
N VAL A 66 40.74 16.48 -31.93
CA VAL A 66 41.13 17.81 -31.44
C VAL A 66 40.67 18.92 -32.37
N GLU A 67 40.82 18.76 -33.67
CA GLU A 67 40.48 19.82 -34.66
C GLU A 67 39.01 19.71 -35.07
N ASN A 68 38.34 20.87 -35.23
CA ASN A 68 36.96 20.92 -35.72
C ASN A 68 36.91 21.08 -37.23
N LEU A 69 37.93 21.60 -37.84
CA LEU A 69 38.04 21.81 -39.28
C LEU A 69 39.32 21.18 -39.82
N ILE A 70 39.21 20.29 -40.78
CA ILE A 70 40.33 19.61 -41.45
C ILE A 70 40.37 20.07 -42.89
N ASP A 71 41.51 20.59 -43.35
CA ASP A 71 41.77 20.90 -44.74
C ASP A 71 42.46 19.70 -45.41
N GLU A 72 41.91 19.25 -46.53
CA GLU A 72 42.50 18.19 -47.32
C GLU A 72 43.17 18.83 -48.56
N PRO A 73 44.52 18.77 -48.68
CA PRO A 73 45.23 19.38 -49.78
C PRO A 73 44.92 18.68 -51.10
N LEU A 74 44.57 19.51 -52.11
CA LEU A 74 44.27 19.04 -53.45
C LEU A 74 45.34 19.48 -54.42
N ASP A 75 45.45 18.78 -55.54
CA ASP A 75 46.45 19.06 -56.58
C ASP A 75 46.17 20.32 -57.36
N LYS A 76 44.96 20.92 -57.17
CA LYS A 76 44.50 22.17 -57.85
C LYS A 76 44.23 23.24 -56.79
N ASP A 77 44.99 24.27 -56.76
CA ASP A 77 44.94 25.35 -55.77
C ASP A 77 43.58 26.08 -55.68
N TYR A 78 42.79 26.06 -56.76
CA TYR A 78 41.46 26.68 -56.79
C TYR A 78 40.31 25.79 -56.27
N ILE A 79 40.58 24.57 -55.84
CA ILE A 79 39.58 23.69 -55.22
C ILE A 79 39.90 23.57 -53.73
N ARG A 80 38.90 23.72 -52.90
CA ARG A 80 38.97 23.50 -51.45
C ARG A 80 38.13 22.30 -51.06
N LEU A 81 38.66 21.45 -50.20
CA LEU A 81 37.96 20.31 -49.60
C LEU A 81 38.21 20.32 -48.09
N TYR A 82 37.15 20.60 -47.34
CA TYR A 82 37.18 20.65 -45.89
C TYR A 82 36.30 19.55 -45.26
N GLY A 83 36.73 19.05 -44.11
CA GLY A 83 35.91 18.29 -43.18
C GLY A 83 35.63 19.12 -41.95
N LEU A 84 34.38 19.42 -41.66
CA LEU A 84 33.96 20.14 -40.46
C LEU A 84 33.29 19.18 -39.48
N ILE A 85 33.76 19.13 -38.23
CA ILE A 85 33.22 18.34 -37.17
C ILE A 85 32.49 19.22 -36.18
N VAL A 86 31.21 19.01 -35.98
CA VAL A 86 30.42 19.74 -35.00
C VAL A 86 30.05 18.76 -33.87
N ARG A 87 30.64 18.97 -32.71
CA ARG A 87 30.48 18.16 -31.48
C ARG A 87 29.71 18.94 -30.43
N VAL A 88 28.75 18.28 -29.79
CA VAL A 88 28.04 18.80 -28.62
C VAL A 88 28.26 17.87 -27.40
N ASP A 89 28.29 16.56 -27.68
CA ASP A 89 28.60 15.53 -26.71
C ASP A 89 29.18 14.29 -27.43
N ASN A 90 29.44 13.21 -26.70
CA ASN A 90 30.01 11.98 -27.27
C ASN A 90 29.05 11.16 -28.14
N THR A 91 27.78 11.58 -28.27
CA THR A 91 26.73 10.80 -28.95
C THR A 91 26.11 11.49 -30.14
N HIS A 92 26.32 12.80 -30.29
CA HIS A 92 25.65 13.64 -31.29
C HIS A 92 26.63 14.42 -32.16
N ASP A 93 27.63 13.74 -32.72
CA ASP A 93 28.58 14.35 -33.63
C ASP A 93 28.05 14.35 -35.07
N ILE A 94 28.08 15.51 -35.72
CA ILE A 94 27.78 15.65 -37.13
C ILE A 94 29.06 16.07 -37.87
N TYR A 95 29.28 15.44 -39.01
CA TYR A 95 30.41 15.67 -39.86
C TYR A 95 29.92 16.25 -41.20
N TRP A 96 30.44 17.37 -41.57
CA TRP A 96 30.19 17.98 -42.88
C TRP A 96 31.41 17.88 -43.74
N ILE A 97 31.27 17.35 -44.94
CA ILE A 97 32.28 17.50 -45.98
C ILE A 97 31.87 18.63 -46.87
N ILE A 98 32.78 19.58 -47.09
CA ILE A 98 32.56 20.85 -47.73
C ILE A 98 33.53 20.94 -48.90
N ALA A 99 33.02 21.08 -50.12
CA ALA A 99 33.83 21.31 -51.30
C ALA A 99 33.42 22.61 -52.00
N ALA A 100 34.40 23.38 -52.50
CA ALA A 100 34.15 24.62 -53.19
C ALA A 100 35.23 24.87 -54.27
N VAL A 101 34.86 25.60 -55.31
CA VAL A 101 35.77 26.13 -56.35
C VAL A 101 35.94 27.60 -56.09
N ILE A 102 37.20 28.09 -55.94
CA ILE A 102 37.53 29.45 -55.53
C ILE A 102 37.94 30.29 -56.76
N ASP A 103 37.27 31.44 -56.96
CA ASP A 103 37.44 32.32 -58.07
C ASP A 103 38.83 33.00 -58.12
N GLU A 104 39.28 33.44 -56.93
CA GLU A 104 40.50 34.27 -56.81
C GLU A 104 41.78 33.50 -57.17
N GLN A 105 41.76 32.21 -57.26
CA GLN A 105 42.91 31.33 -57.49
C GLN A 105 42.87 30.65 -58.85
N MET A 106 41.94 31.03 -59.75
CA MET A 106 41.71 30.35 -61.02
C MET A 106 42.08 31.17 -62.20
N SER A 107 42.81 30.60 -63.16
CA SER A 107 43.09 31.18 -64.44
C SER A 107 41.92 31.07 -65.42
N ASN A 108 41.94 31.91 -66.53
CA ASN A 108 40.87 31.83 -67.53
C ASN A 108 40.81 30.50 -68.26
N ASP A 109 41.93 29.78 -68.43
CA ASP A 109 41.97 28.47 -69.09
C ASP A 109 41.36 27.42 -68.19
N GLU A 110 41.56 27.47 -66.86
CA GLU A 110 40.99 26.56 -65.89
C GLU A 110 39.47 26.71 -65.75
N ARG A 111 38.95 27.93 -65.91
CA ARG A 111 37.49 28.17 -65.94
C ARG A 111 36.80 27.43 -67.08
N ASN A 112 37.43 27.30 -68.21
CA ASN A 112 36.90 26.57 -69.36
C ASN A 112 36.93 25.04 -69.21
N LEU A 113 37.71 24.53 -68.23
CA LEU A 113 37.82 23.12 -67.89
C LEU A 113 36.84 22.64 -66.83
N LEU A 114 36.07 23.53 -66.19
CA LEU A 114 35.11 23.21 -65.23
C LEU A 114 33.89 22.43 -65.79
N PRO A 115 33.38 21.38 -65.15
CA PRO A 115 32.14 20.74 -65.55
C PRO A 115 30.96 21.69 -65.54
N ASP A 116 30.01 21.50 -66.48
CA ASP A 116 28.79 22.30 -66.57
C ASP A 116 28.01 22.31 -65.24
N GLY A 117 27.64 23.49 -64.78
CA GLY A 117 26.80 23.63 -63.55
C GLY A 117 27.58 23.75 -62.26
N ILE A 118 28.92 23.72 -62.26
CA ILE A 118 29.73 24.07 -61.10
C ILE A 118 29.67 25.56 -60.82
N ILE A 119 29.34 25.93 -59.60
CA ILE A 119 29.25 27.33 -59.15
C ILE A 119 30.56 27.66 -58.45
N ILE A 120 31.14 28.80 -58.87
CA ILE A 120 32.37 29.33 -58.29
C ILE A 120 32.03 30.31 -57.16
N THR A 121 32.82 30.25 -56.06
CA THR A 121 32.65 31.12 -54.89
C THR A 121 33.95 31.85 -54.53
N SER A 122 33.87 32.85 -53.65
CA SER A 122 35.07 33.52 -53.12
C SER A 122 35.51 32.84 -51.81
N GLU A 123 36.81 32.91 -51.51
CA GLU A 123 37.38 32.36 -50.29
C GLU A 123 36.78 33.02 -49.05
N ALA A 124 36.53 34.33 -49.07
CA ALA A 124 35.86 35.05 -47.99
C ALA A 124 34.39 34.51 -47.72
N ARG A 125 33.69 34.16 -48.82
CA ARG A 125 32.34 33.65 -48.76
C ARG A 125 32.34 32.19 -48.23
N LEU A 126 33.28 31.36 -48.61
CA LEU A 126 33.47 30.02 -48.15
C LEU A 126 33.69 30.01 -46.64
N ASN A 127 34.65 30.81 -46.13
CA ASN A 127 34.95 30.88 -44.69
C ASN A 127 33.74 31.30 -43.84
N ARG A 128 33.01 32.34 -44.25
CA ARG A 128 31.76 32.77 -43.57
C ARG A 128 30.71 31.69 -43.60
N THR A 129 30.61 30.92 -44.65
CA THR A 129 29.64 29.83 -44.75
C THR A 129 30.00 28.66 -43.83
N ILE A 130 31.28 28.35 -43.69
CA ILE A 130 31.77 27.35 -42.76
C ILE A 130 31.44 27.73 -41.31
N GLU A 131 31.76 28.97 -40.91
CA GLU A 131 31.42 29.47 -39.55
C GLU A 131 29.92 29.46 -39.30
N PHE A 132 29.10 29.85 -40.26
CA PHE A 132 27.65 29.84 -40.13
C PHE A 132 27.11 28.42 -40.06
N LEU A 133 27.61 27.49 -40.87
CA LEU A 133 27.23 26.08 -40.86
C LEU A 133 27.58 25.41 -39.52
N GLU A 134 28.78 25.69 -38.98
CA GLU A 134 29.18 25.22 -37.66
C GLU A 134 28.23 25.71 -36.57
N THR A 135 28.00 27.03 -36.53
CA THR A 135 27.14 27.65 -35.51
C THR A 135 25.71 27.11 -35.55
N MET A 136 25.13 27.04 -36.74
CA MET A 136 23.76 26.54 -36.94
C MET A 136 23.65 25.07 -36.59
N THR A 137 24.59 24.24 -37.03
CA THR A 137 24.58 22.81 -36.71
C THR A 137 24.73 22.59 -35.22
N ARG A 138 25.61 23.30 -34.55
CA ARG A 138 25.81 23.25 -33.10
C ARG A 138 24.53 23.61 -32.35
N GLN A 139 23.85 24.68 -32.74
CA GLN A 139 22.60 25.10 -32.13
C GLN A 139 21.49 24.07 -32.28
N LEU A 140 21.39 23.45 -33.47
CA LEU A 140 20.42 22.38 -33.70
C LEU A 140 20.68 21.14 -32.85
N LEU A 141 21.95 20.74 -32.70
CA LEU A 141 22.31 19.60 -31.84
C LEU A 141 22.00 19.87 -30.35
N ILE A 142 22.29 21.08 -29.85
CA ILE A 142 21.95 21.50 -28.51
C ILE A 142 20.44 21.45 -28.30
N THR A 143 19.65 22.04 -29.18
CA THR A 143 18.19 22.05 -29.07
C THR A 143 17.61 20.64 -29.05
N LYS A 144 18.13 19.74 -29.90
CA LYS A 144 17.72 18.36 -29.93
C LYS A 144 18.03 17.62 -28.64
N ARG A 145 19.25 17.74 -28.12
CA ARG A 145 19.65 17.15 -26.84
C ARG A 145 18.71 17.58 -25.72
N ASP A 146 18.37 18.87 -25.65
CA ASP A 146 17.51 19.44 -24.64
C ASP A 146 16.06 18.91 -24.78
N GLU A 147 15.58 18.70 -26.02
CA GLU A 147 14.29 18.10 -26.33
C GLU A 147 14.23 16.62 -25.89
N ASP A 148 15.28 15.83 -26.19
CA ASP A 148 15.37 14.43 -25.79
C ASP A 148 15.42 14.28 -24.27
N ALA A 149 16.19 15.12 -23.57
CA ALA A 149 16.25 15.16 -22.11
C ALA A 149 14.90 15.55 -21.47
N ALA A 150 14.19 16.52 -22.07
CA ALA A 150 12.86 16.91 -21.61
C ALA A 150 11.83 15.78 -21.80
N ASN A 151 11.88 15.06 -22.92
CA ASN A 151 11.00 13.93 -23.19
C ASN A 151 11.25 12.75 -22.21
N GLU A 152 12.51 12.48 -21.89
CA GLU A 152 12.88 11.48 -20.89
C GLU A 152 12.35 11.87 -19.49
N ALA A 153 12.57 13.11 -19.08
CA ALA A 153 12.05 13.64 -17.82
C ALA A 153 10.52 13.57 -17.74
N LEU A 154 9.80 13.92 -18.82
CA LEU A 154 8.34 13.81 -18.89
C LEU A 154 7.88 12.36 -18.76
N SER A 155 8.59 11.40 -19.34
CA SER A 155 8.27 9.98 -19.24
C SER A 155 8.40 9.47 -17.82
N LEU A 156 9.43 9.91 -17.08
CA LEU A 156 9.65 9.59 -15.67
C LEU A 156 8.58 10.22 -14.78
N ILE A 157 8.22 11.48 -15.04
CA ILE A 157 7.15 12.16 -14.29
C ILE A 157 5.81 11.43 -14.46
N ARG A 158 5.47 11.03 -15.70
CA ARG A 158 4.22 10.28 -15.95
C ARG A 158 4.18 8.96 -15.21
N LYS A 159 5.27 8.19 -15.22
CA LYS A 159 5.35 6.92 -14.46
C LYS A 159 5.18 7.16 -12.97
N SER A 160 5.84 8.19 -12.43
CA SER A 160 5.72 8.55 -11.02
C SER A 160 4.29 8.99 -10.65
N ASP A 161 3.63 9.78 -11.51
CA ASP A 161 2.23 10.22 -11.29
C ASP A 161 1.23 9.05 -11.30
N GLU A 162 1.40 8.08 -12.20
CA GLU A 162 0.59 6.86 -12.23
C GLU A 162 0.76 6.03 -10.95
N GLU A 163 1.99 5.93 -10.45
CA GLU A 163 2.31 5.21 -9.22
C GLU A 163 1.70 5.88 -7.99
N ILE A 164 1.79 7.22 -7.91
CA ILE A 164 1.16 8.03 -6.85
C ILE A 164 -0.36 7.87 -6.87
N LYS A 165 -1.01 7.92 -8.03
CA LYS A 165 -2.45 7.71 -8.16
C LYS A 165 -2.88 6.33 -7.67
N LYS A 166 -2.12 5.28 -8.03
CA LYS A 166 -2.38 3.92 -7.56
C LYS A 166 -2.30 3.83 -6.03
N GLN A 167 -1.26 4.43 -5.42
CA GLN A 167 -1.10 4.47 -3.96
C GLN A 167 -2.23 5.24 -3.28
N PHE A 168 -2.65 6.37 -3.85
CA PHE A 168 -3.74 7.18 -3.32
C PHE A 168 -5.06 6.38 -3.29
N HIS A 169 -5.42 5.69 -4.37
CA HIS A 169 -6.62 4.84 -4.40
C HIS A 169 -6.57 3.70 -3.38
N MET A 170 -5.41 3.09 -3.19
CA MET A 170 -5.24 2.07 -2.15
C MET A 170 -5.40 2.65 -0.75
N LEU A 171 -4.90 3.86 -0.51
CA LEU A 171 -5.05 4.55 0.79
C LEU A 171 -6.51 4.93 1.07
N GLU A 172 -7.24 5.41 0.09
CA GLU A 172 -8.69 5.67 0.23
C GLU A 172 -9.45 4.38 0.55
N ALA A 173 -9.13 3.29 -0.14
CA ALA A 173 -9.76 2.00 0.10
C ALA A 173 -9.48 1.49 1.53
N ILE A 174 -8.24 1.54 2.02
CA ILE A 174 -7.93 1.09 3.38
C ILE A 174 -8.58 2.00 4.43
N ASN A 175 -8.67 3.29 4.20
CA ASN A 175 -9.37 4.21 5.10
C ASN A 175 -10.86 3.89 5.19
N SER A 176 -11.51 3.50 4.08
CA SER A 176 -12.90 3.05 4.10
C SER A 176 -13.07 1.74 4.88
N VAL A 177 -12.11 0.82 4.76
CA VAL A 177 -12.10 -0.43 5.53
C VAL A 177 -11.87 -0.18 7.02
N ILE A 178 -10.99 0.75 7.40
CA ILE A 178 -10.75 1.13 8.80
C ILE A 178 -12.02 1.69 9.46
N LYS A 179 -12.83 2.46 8.74
CA LYS A 179 -14.11 2.98 9.26
C LYS A 179 -15.08 1.88 9.69
N LEU A 180 -14.95 0.65 9.16
CA LEU A 180 -15.75 -0.48 9.61
C LEU A 180 -15.51 -0.84 11.09
N LEU A 181 -14.35 -0.49 11.68
CA LEU A 181 -14.08 -0.68 13.10
C LEU A 181 -14.98 0.16 14.01
N GLU A 182 -15.48 1.28 13.51
CA GLU A 182 -16.36 2.21 14.24
C GLU A 182 -17.85 1.84 14.10
N MET A 183 -18.17 0.99 13.13
CA MET A 183 -19.55 0.59 12.86
C MET A 183 -20.01 -0.52 13.81
N ASP A 184 -21.29 -0.49 14.14
CA ASP A 184 -21.98 -1.60 14.77
C ASP A 184 -22.56 -2.53 13.69
N GLY A 185 -22.30 -3.83 13.84
CA GLY A 185 -22.74 -4.82 12.87
C GLY A 185 -22.21 -6.23 13.20
N SER A 186 -22.60 -7.21 12.40
CA SER A 186 -22.03 -8.55 12.53
C SER A 186 -20.59 -8.59 11.99
N PHE A 187 -19.79 -9.53 12.49
CA PHE A 187 -18.44 -9.77 11.93
C PHE A 187 -18.51 -10.07 10.43
N THR A 188 -19.47 -10.91 10.03
CA THR A 188 -19.64 -11.34 8.62
C THR A 188 -19.91 -10.17 7.70
N ASP A 189 -20.80 -9.25 8.06
CA ASP A 189 -21.13 -8.09 7.24
C ASP A 189 -19.95 -7.12 7.08
N MET A 190 -19.23 -6.87 8.17
CA MET A 190 -18.06 -5.99 8.15
C MET A 190 -16.89 -6.62 7.38
N ALA A 191 -16.64 -7.91 7.58
CA ALA A 191 -15.61 -8.64 6.86
C ALA A 191 -15.92 -8.72 5.36
N GLN A 192 -17.20 -8.90 4.97
CA GLN A 192 -17.63 -8.90 3.57
C GLN A 192 -17.33 -7.56 2.90
N LYS A 193 -17.67 -6.43 3.54
CA LYS A 193 -17.34 -5.08 3.03
C LYS A 193 -15.82 -4.87 2.90
N ALA A 194 -15.03 -5.40 3.84
CA ALA A 194 -13.57 -5.32 3.75
C ALA A 194 -13.02 -6.13 2.56
N LEU A 195 -13.55 -7.35 2.34
CA LEU A 195 -13.18 -8.16 1.18
C LEU A 195 -13.63 -7.51 -0.14
N GLU A 196 -14.84 -6.94 -0.19
CA GLU A 196 -15.35 -6.18 -1.34
C GLU A 196 -14.41 -5.04 -1.71
N SER A 197 -14.05 -4.21 -0.74
CA SER A 197 -13.07 -3.12 -0.95
C SER A 197 -11.74 -3.63 -1.49
N ALA A 198 -11.22 -4.72 -0.96
CA ALA A 198 -9.95 -5.30 -1.41
C ALA A 198 -10.03 -5.84 -2.84
N VAL A 199 -11.07 -6.63 -3.15
CA VAL A 199 -11.26 -7.24 -4.48
C VAL A 199 -11.46 -6.20 -5.56
N THR A 200 -12.28 -5.16 -5.29
CA THR A 200 -12.57 -4.09 -6.26
C THR A 200 -11.37 -3.19 -6.49
N THR A 201 -10.62 -2.83 -5.44
CA THR A 201 -9.46 -1.93 -5.54
C THR A 201 -8.33 -2.55 -6.35
N ILE A 202 -8.01 -3.83 -6.11
CA ILE A 202 -6.92 -4.52 -6.82
C ILE A 202 -7.45 -5.29 -8.05
N LYS A 203 -8.76 -5.34 -8.27
CA LYS A 203 -9.42 -6.07 -9.37
C LYS A 203 -9.10 -7.56 -9.37
N LEU A 204 -9.31 -8.21 -8.21
CA LEU A 204 -9.16 -9.65 -8.06
C LEU A 204 -10.39 -10.40 -8.53
N THR A 205 -10.26 -11.71 -8.79
CA THR A 205 -11.39 -12.60 -9.07
C THR A 205 -12.23 -12.83 -7.83
N GLY A 206 -11.60 -12.93 -6.64
CA GLY A 206 -12.33 -13.11 -5.41
C GLY A 206 -11.46 -13.10 -4.16
N ALA A 207 -12.16 -13.05 -3.03
CA ALA A 207 -11.57 -13.21 -1.71
C ALA A 207 -12.55 -13.95 -0.79
N PHE A 208 -12.01 -14.69 0.17
CA PHE A 208 -12.83 -15.44 1.12
C PHE A 208 -12.11 -15.59 2.47
N ILE A 209 -12.90 -15.84 3.50
CA ILE A 209 -12.40 -16.14 4.86
C ILE A 209 -12.83 -17.57 5.19
N ILE A 210 -11.85 -18.38 5.56
CA ILE A 210 -12.10 -19.75 6.05
C ILE A 210 -11.83 -19.86 7.54
N ARG A 211 -12.63 -20.67 8.19
CA ARG A 211 -12.53 -20.97 9.61
C ARG A 211 -12.55 -22.48 9.83
N LYS A 212 -11.81 -22.96 10.81
CA LYS A 212 -11.85 -24.34 11.26
C LYS A 212 -13.21 -24.63 11.92
N ASN A 213 -13.85 -25.71 11.49
CA ASN A 213 -15.11 -26.16 12.06
C ASN A 213 -14.89 -26.77 13.47
N VAL A 214 -15.98 -26.97 14.21
CA VAL A 214 -15.99 -27.53 15.57
C VAL A 214 -15.41 -28.96 15.62
N ASP A 215 -15.60 -29.72 14.53
CA ASP A 215 -15.04 -31.09 14.39
C ASP A 215 -13.50 -31.10 14.27
N GLY A 216 -12.91 -29.96 13.96
CA GLY A 216 -11.47 -29.79 13.77
C GLY A 216 -10.91 -30.37 12.47
N MET A 217 -11.73 -31.03 11.64
CA MET A 217 -11.32 -31.72 10.42
C MET A 217 -11.70 -30.98 9.14
N HIS A 218 -12.68 -30.09 9.21
CA HIS A 218 -13.17 -29.32 8.05
C HIS A 218 -12.94 -27.83 8.24
N LEU A 219 -12.84 -27.14 7.11
CA LEU A 219 -12.74 -25.70 7.01
C LEU A 219 -13.95 -25.18 6.24
N ASP A 220 -14.67 -24.23 6.82
CA ASP A 220 -15.85 -23.62 6.22
C ASP A 220 -15.54 -22.21 5.74
N VAL A 221 -16.01 -21.84 4.55
CA VAL A 221 -15.99 -20.47 4.06
C VAL A 221 -17.10 -19.70 4.74
N ILE A 222 -16.74 -18.82 5.67
CA ILE A 222 -17.69 -18.04 6.47
C ILE A 222 -18.08 -16.71 5.83
N VAL A 223 -17.20 -16.14 5.01
CA VAL A 223 -17.41 -14.90 4.27
C VAL A 223 -16.72 -15.00 2.92
N SER A 224 -17.33 -14.48 1.87
CA SER A 224 -16.71 -14.40 0.54
C SER A 224 -17.21 -13.19 -0.23
N TYR A 225 -16.37 -12.68 -1.14
CA TYR A 225 -16.74 -11.69 -2.14
C TYR A 225 -16.11 -12.07 -3.49
N GLY A 226 -16.85 -11.84 -4.59
CA GLY A 226 -16.50 -12.37 -5.90
C GLY A 226 -16.78 -13.87 -6.00
N ARG A 227 -15.94 -14.61 -6.74
CA ARG A 227 -16.11 -16.05 -6.88
C ARG A 227 -15.83 -16.77 -5.54
N LYS A 228 -16.70 -17.72 -5.18
CA LYS A 228 -16.50 -18.61 -4.03
C LYS A 228 -15.98 -19.96 -4.53
N PRO A 229 -14.78 -20.39 -4.11
CA PRO A 229 -14.18 -21.61 -4.67
C PRO A 229 -14.83 -22.91 -4.14
N PHE A 230 -15.28 -22.93 -2.88
CA PHE A 230 -15.95 -24.04 -2.21
C PHE A 230 -16.74 -23.53 -1.00
N ASP A 231 -17.63 -24.36 -0.43
CA ASP A 231 -18.34 -24.07 0.82
C ASP A 231 -17.60 -24.61 2.03
N THR A 232 -17.27 -25.90 1.98
CA THR A 232 -16.54 -26.64 3.01
C THR A 232 -15.50 -27.51 2.35
N ILE A 233 -14.35 -27.68 2.99
CA ILE A 233 -13.23 -28.50 2.48
C ILE A 233 -12.53 -29.20 3.65
N SER A 234 -11.98 -30.40 3.42
CA SER A 234 -11.17 -31.09 4.42
C SER A 234 -9.86 -30.32 4.68
N ILE A 235 -9.45 -30.21 5.94
CA ILE A 235 -8.19 -29.56 6.32
C ILE A 235 -6.98 -30.21 5.67
N THR A 236 -7.04 -31.51 5.37
CA THR A 236 -5.96 -32.26 4.72
C THR A 236 -5.76 -31.88 3.25
N GLU A 237 -6.79 -31.32 2.60
CA GLU A 237 -6.75 -30.84 1.22
C GLU A 237 -6.21 -29.41 1.11
N VAL A 238 -6.10 -28.68 2.22
CA VAL A 238 -5.71 -27.27 2.26
C VAL A 238 -4.26 -27.11 2.70
N PRO A 239 -3.32 -26.90 1.78
CA PRO A 239 -1.88 -26.92 2.09
C PRO A 239 -1.41 -25.70 2.89
N PHE A 240 -2.16 -24.60 2.90
CA PHE A 240 -1.77 -23.34 3.54
C PHE A 240 -2.26 -23.18 4.99
N PHE A 241 -3.10 -24.07 5.51
CA PHE A 241 -3.62 -23.95 6.88
C PHE A 241 -2.57 -24.40 7.93
N THR A 242 -1.42 -23.71 7.94
CA THR A 242 -0.24 -24.05 8.76
C THR A 242 0.14 -22.97 9.79
N GLY A 243 -0.61 -21.85 9.84
CA GLY A 243 -0.27 -20.69 10.66
C GLY A 243 0.70 -19.71 9.99
N LYS A 244 1.17 -19.97 8.77
CA LYS A 244 2.10 -19.12 8.02
C LYS A 244 1.41 -18.42 6.86
N PRO A 245 1.84 -17.19 6.48
CA PRO A 245 1.37 -16.55 5.27
C PRO A 245 2.01 -17.18 4.03
N TYR A 246 1.27 -17.21 2.92
CA TYR A 246 1.75 -17.65 1.62
C TYR A 246 1.37 -16.64 0.55
N ILE A 247 2.30 -16.34 -0.33
CA ILE A 247 2.13 -15.45 -1.48
C ILE A 247 2.55 -16.27 -2.70
N ILE A 248 1.61 -16.52 -3.61
CA ILE A 248 1.81 -17.34 -4.79
C ILE A 248 1.42 -16.49 -6.00
N SER A 249 2.39 -16.20 -6.87
CA SER A 249 2.18 -15.62 -8.20
C SER A 249 2.00 -16.71 -9.24
N SER A 250 1.48 -16.39 -10.41
CA SER A 250 1.28 -17.33 -11.51
C SER A 250 2.56 -18.10 -11.91
N ASP A 251 3.72 -17.43 -11.83
CA ASP A 251 5.02 -18.00 -12.19
C ASP A 251 5.79 -18.60 -11.00
N SER A 252 5.17 -18.70 -9.83
CA SER A 252 5.85 -19.17 -8.63
C SER A 252 6.13 -20.66 -8.68
N VAL A 253 7.36 -21.04 -8.35
CA VAL A 253 7.69 -22.45 -8.08
C VAL A 253 7.08 -22.80 -6.72
N MET A 254 6.16 -23.76 -6.70
CA MET A 254 5.43 -24.15 -5.49
C MET A 254 5.45 -25.65 -5.27
N PRO A 255 5.29 -26.13 -4.02
CA PRO A 255 5.15 -27.54 -3.72
C PRO A 255 3.94 -28.17 -4.45
N GLU A 256 4.04 -29.45 -4.81
CA GLU A 256 3.01 -30.16 -5.59
C GLU A 256 1.61 -30.07 -4.95
N LYS A 257 1.51 -30.16 -3.64
CA LYS A 257 0.22 -30.04 -2.91
C LYS A 257 -0.44 -28.68 -3.13
N PHE A 258 0.34 -27.59 -3.20
CA PHE A 258 -0.19 -26.26 -3.50
C PHE A 258 -0.65 -26.18 -4.96
N ARG A 259 0.14 -26.73 -5.88
CA ARG A 259 -0.21 -26.74 -7.31
C ARG A 259 -1.52 -27.48 -7.54
N LEU A 260 -1.68 -28.70 -7.00
CA LEU A 260 -2.91 -29.48 -7.12
C LEU A 260 -4.12 -28.76 -6.50
N PHE A 261 -3.94 -28.10 -5.35
CA PHE A 261 -5.01 -27.30 -4.73
C PHE A 261 -5.40 -26.12 -5.61
N MET A 262 -4.43 -25.35 -6.09
CA MET A 262 -4.66 -24.18 -6.95
C MET A 262 -5.36 -24.54 -8.25
N GLU A 263 -4.91 -25.62 -8.91
CA GLU A 263 -5.52 -26.15 -10.14
C GLU A 263 -6.97 -26.60 -9.90
N LYS A 264 -7.21 -27.39 -8.83
CA LYS A 264 -8.56 -27.86 -8.45
C LYS A 264 -9.53 -26.71 -8.22
N GLN A 265 -9.04 -25.60 -7.67
CA GLN A 265 -9.84 -24.42 -7.37
C GLN A 265 -9.81 -23.35 -8.46
N ALA A 266 -9.18 -23.61 -9.62
CA ALA A 266 -9.00 -22.68 -10.72
C ALA A 266 -8.39 -21.33 -10.28
N MET A 267 -7.39 -21.36 -9.41
CA MET A 267 -6.63 -20.20 -8.94
C MET A 267 -5.28 -20.19 -9.62
N ARG A 268 -4.85 -19.06 -10.18
CA ARG A 268 -3.52 -18.88 -10.78
C ARG A 268 -2.56 -18.15 -9.87
N ALA A 269 -3.06 -17.16 -9.14
CA ALA A 269 -2.31 -16.45 -8.13
C ALA A 269 -3.14 -16.33 -6.84
N ALA A 270 -2.50 -16.40 -5.67
CA ALA A 270 -3.20 -16.30 -4.40
C ALA A 270 -2.31 -15.77 -3.26
N ILE A 271 -2.95 -15.09 -2.33
CA ILE A 271 -2.35 -14.70 -1.04
C ILE A 271 -3.19 -15.30 0.07
N PHE A 272 -2.58 -16.15 0.91
CA PHE A 272 -3.20 -16.78 2.06
C PHE A 272 -2.59 -16.22 3.34
N GLN A 273 -3.41 -15.54 4.15
CA GLN A 273 -2.94 -14.85 5.35
C GLN A 273 -3.63 -15.36 6.61
N PRO A 274 -2.87 -15.83 7.63
CA PRO A 274 -3.45 -16.29 8.88
C PRO A 274 -3.99 -15.13 9.70
N VAL A 275 -5.14 -15.35 10.34
CA VAL A 275 -5.72 -14.49 11.37
C VAL A 275 -5.53 -15.17 12.71
N ASN A 276 -4.68 -14.60 13.55
CA ASN A 276 -4.32 -15.15 14.85
C ASN A 276 -5.05 -14.40 15.97
N ILE A 277 -5.60 -15.15 16.93
CA ILE A 277 -6.16 -14.64 18.17
C ILE A 277 -5.51 -15.46 19.29
N ASP A 278 -4.99 -14.79 20.32
CA ASP A 278 -4.30 -15.44 21.45
C ASP A 278 -3.22 -16.44 21.01
N ASN A 279 -2.41 -16.06 20.02
CA ASN A 279 -1.35 -16.87 19.41
C ASN A 279 -1.81 -18.18 18.73
N ARG A 280 -3.11 -18.33 18.47
CA ARG A 280 -3.66 -19.45 17.71
C ARG A 280 -4.24 -18.97 16.39
N THR A 281 -3.95 -19.70 15.31
CA THR A 281 -4.57 -19.44 14.02
C THR A 281 -6.02 -19.93 14.05
N GLN A 282 -6.95 -18.98 13.98
CA GLN A 282 -8.39 -19.25 13.99
C GLN A 282 -8.97 -19.33 12.58
N MET A 283 -8.44 -18.51 11.67
CA MET A 283 -8.97 -18.31 10.32
C MET A 283 -7.85 -18.00 9.35
N TYR A 284 -8.16 -18.07 8.05
CA TYR A 284 -7.35 -17.48 6.99
C TYR A 284 -8.18 -16.53 6.17
N VAL A 285 -7.60 -15.39 5.81
CA VAL A 285 -8.10 -14.50 4.76
C VAL A 285 -7.34 -14.84 3.49
N CYS A 286 -8.08 -15.13 2.45
CA CYS A 286 -7.56 -15.61 1.17
C CYS A 286 -7.99 -14.65 0.06
N PHE A 287 -7.03 -14.20 -0.73
CA PHE A 287 -7.24 -13.37 -1.91
C PHE A 287 -6.69 -14.12 -3.13
N PHE A 288 -7.43 -14.16 -4.24
CA PHE A 288 -6.99 -14.93 -5.39
C PHE A 288 -7.39 -14.31 -6.73
N ASP A 289 -6.63 -14.67 -7.76
CA ASP A 289 -6.91 -14.33 -9.14
C ASP A 289 -6.82 -15.57 -10.04
N GLU A 290 -7.62 -15.59 -11.12
CA GLU A 290 -7.64 -16.63 -12.13
C GLU A 290 -6.78 -16.26 -13.36
N LYS A 291 -6.23 -15.06 -13.41
CA LYS A 291 -5.40 -14.58 -14.53
C LYS A 291 -4.02 -15.21 -14.52
N ASP A 292 -3.56 -15.63 -15.69
CA ASP A 292 -2.26 -16.29 -15.87
C ASP A 292 -1.07 -15.33 -15.70
N ASP A 293 -1.27 -14.04 -15.90
CA ASP A 293 -0.24 -12.99 -15.83
C ASP A 293 -0.17 -12.25 -14.48
N ARG A 294 -0.88 -12.73 -13.44
CA ARG A 294 -0.92 -12.05 -12.15
C ARG A 294 0.39 -12.22 -11.38
N SER A 295 1.08 -11.10 -11.19
CA SER A 295 2.17 -10.94 -10.23
C SER A 295 1.75 -9.98 -9.12
N TRP A 296 2.21 -10.25 -7.88
CA TRP A 296 1.89 -9.41 -6.73
C TRP A 296 2.93 -8.30 -6.58
N GLU A 297 2.51 -7.06 -6.79
CA GLU A 297 3.36 -5.91 -6.51
C GLU A 297 3.48 -5.67 -5.00
N LYS A 298 4.56 -5.03 -4.58
CA LYS A 298 4.83 -4.71 -3.17
C LYS A 298 3.66 -3.98 -2.50
N TYR A 299 3.02 -3.07 -3.22
CA TYR A 299 1.88 -2.30 -2.74
C TYR A 299 0.62 -3.13 -2.62
N ASP A 300 0.36 -4.08 -3.54
CA ASP A 300 -0.76 -5.01 -3.47
C ASP A 300 -0.67 -5.85 -2.20
N VAL A 301 0.50 -6.45 -1.95
CA VAL A 301 0.77 -7.27 -0.75
C VAL A 301 0.57 -6.45 0.53
N LYS A 302 1.08 -5.22 0.56
CA LYS A 302 0.91 -4.32 1.71
C LYS A 302 -0.56 -4.02 1.97
N PHE A 303 -1.30 -3.61 0.95
CA PHE A 303 -2.73 -3.28 1.05
C PHE A 303 -3.57 -4.47 1.55
N LEU A 304 -3.35 -5.67 0.98
CA LEU A 304 -4.05 -6.88 1.40
C LEU A 304 -3.69 -7.29 2.84
N ASN A 305 -2.45 -7.08 3.25
CA ASN A 305 -2.03 -7.32 4.63
C ASN A 305 -2.69 -6.32 5.61
N ASP A 306 -2.81 -5.07 5.23
CA ASP A 306 -3.49 -4.05 6.03
C ASP A 306 -5.00 -4.34 6.12
N THR A 307 -5.64 -4.76 5.02
CA THR A 307 -7.04 -5.25 5.02
C THR A 307 -7.22 -6.42 5.98
N LYS A 308 -6.34 -7.42 5.94
CA LYS A 308 -6.34 -8.55 6.87
C LYS A 308 -6.21 -8.11 8.33
N ARG A 309 -5.34 -7.11 8.61
CA ARG A 309 -5.20 -6.55 9.98
C ARG A 309 -6.50 -5.92 10.47
N VAL A 310 -7.21 -5.18 9.61
CA VAL A 310 -8.51 -4.61 9.97
C VAL A 310 -9.53 -5.71 10.24
N ILE A 311 -9.63 -6.74 9.40
CA ILE A 311 -10.49 -7.90 9.63
C ILE A 311 -10.16 -8.58 10.98
N GLN A 312 -8.88 -8.76 11.28
CA GLN A 312 -8.43 -9.28 12.57
C GLN A 312 -8.86 -8.40 13.74
N SER A 313 -8.74 -7.09 13.61
CA SER A 313 -9.16 -6.13 14.66
C SER A 313 -10.67 -6.15 14.88
N ILE A 314 -11.49 -6.24 13.82
CA ILE A 314 -12.94 -6.41 13.90
C ILE A 314 -13.28 -7.69 14.69
N LEU A 315 -12.64 -8.79 14.36
CA LEU A 315 -12.86 -10.07 15.02
C LEU A 315 -12.49 -10.00 16.51
N THR A 316 -11.32 -9.45 16.83
CA THR A 316 -10.85 -9.29 18.22
C THR A 316 -11.82 -8.41 19.02
N LYS A 317 -12.24 -7.27 18.47
CA LYS A 317 -13.23 -6.38 19.10
C LYS A 317 -14.53 -7.14 19.43
N LYS A 318 -15.06 -7.94 18.50
CA LYS A 318 -16.28 -8.72 18.70
C LYS A 318 -16.13 -9.79 19.76
N ILE A 319 -15.03 -10.54 19.75
CA ILE A 319 -14.74 -11.56 20.76
C ILE A 319 -14.64 -10.91 22.14
N THR A 320 -13.88 -9.82 22.28
CA THR A 320 -13.70 -9.12 23.56
C THR A 320 -15.03 -8.57 24.07
N THR A 321 -15.84 -7.93 23.20
CA THR A 321 -17.14 -7.39 23.59
C THR A 321 -18.10 -8.51 24.03
N ASN A 322 -18.17 -9.60 23.27
CA ASN A 322 -19.01 -10.75 23.63
C ASN A 322 -18.55 -11.44 24.91
N SER A 323 -17.25 -11.60 25.12
CA SER A 323 -16.67 -12.15 26.35
C SER A 323 -16.97 -11.27 27.55
N LEU A 324 -16.85 -9.95 27.39
CA LEU A 324 -17.19 -8.98 28.44
C LEU A 324 -18.69 -9.05 28.79
N ALA A 325 -19.56 -9.01 27.76
CA ALA A 325 -21.00 -9.15 27.95
C ALA A 325 -21.36 -10.49 28.64
N GLY A 326 -20.76 -11.59 28.22
CA GLY A 326 -20.94 -12.89 28.84
C GLY A 326 -20.47 -12.93 30.29
N SER A 327 -19.33 -12.28 30.58
CA SER A 327 -18.82 -12.19 31.95
C SER A 327 -19.75 -11.34 32.85
N TYR A 328 -20.27 -10.22 32.33
CA TYR A 328 -21.27 -9.43 33.05
C TYR A 328 -22.54 -10.22 33.33
N ALA A 329 -23.10 -10.88 32.32
CA ALA A 329 -24.30 -11.72 32.50
C ALA A 329 -24.09 -12.84 33.51
N SER A 330 -22.90 -13.47 33.52
CA SER A 330 -22.55 -14.52 34.52
C SER A 330 -22.41 -13.96 35.90
N LEU A 331 -21.75 -12.80 36.08
CA LEU A 331 -21.65 -12.12 37.38
C LEU A 331 -23.03 -11.69 37.90
N GLU A 332 -23.86 -11.10 37.04
CA GLU A 332 -25.23 -10.74 37.39
C GLU A 332 -26.02 -11.95 37.82
N ALA A 333 -25.98 -13.07 37.08
CA ALA A 333 -26.67 -14.30 37.46
C ALA A 333 -26.17 -14.85 38.79
N ILE A 334 -24.88 -14.80 39.11
CA ILE A 334 -24.32 -15.20 40.39
C ILE A 334 -24.86 -14.32 41.52
N LEU A 335 -24.84 -12.99 41.35
CA LEU A 335 -25.32 -12.03 42.34
C LEU A 335 -26.83 -12.19 42.59
N GLU A 336 -27.64 -12.40 41.53
CA GLU A 336 -29.08 -12.57 41.64
C GLU A 336 -29.46 -13.91 42.32
N ASN A 337 -28.63 -14.96 42.18
CA ASN A 337 -28.90 -16.29 42.76
C ASN A 337 -28.09 -16.57 44.06
N SER A 338 -27.43 -15.58 44.64
CA SER A 338 -26.53 -15.77 45.80
C SER A 338 -27.22 -16.15 47.11
N GLY A 339 -28.56 -16.10 47.18
CA GLY A 339 -29.32 -16.40 48.38
C GLY A 339 -29.09 -15.44 49.57
N CYS A 340 -28.43 -14.32 49.33
CA CYS A 340 -28.25 -13.20 50.27
C CYS A 340 -28.66 -11.88 49.64
N GLY A 341 -29.08 -10.92 50.42
CA GLY A 341 -29.33 -9.56 49.95
C GLY A 341 -28.01 -8.84 49.71
N ILE A 342 -27.87 -8.30 48.51
CA ILE A 342 -26.68 -7.50 48.14
C ILE A 342 -27.11 -6.15 47.60
N TYR A 343 -26.55 -5.07 48.17
CA TYR A 343 -26.69 -3.74 47.58
C TYR A 343 -25.40 -2.94 47.71
N VAL A 344 -25.27 -1.96 46.79
CA VAL A 344 -24.18 -0.97 46.79
C VAL A 344 -24.78 0.40 46.93
N ALA A 345 -24.28 1.18 47.88
CA ALA A 345 -24.75 2.54 48.14
C ALA A 345 -23.62 3.56 48.10
N ASP A 346 -23.93 4.73 47.55
CA ASP A 346 -23.10 5.93 47.67
C ASP A 346 -23.48 6.67 48.94
N MET A 347 -22.62 6.55 49.95
CA MET A 347 -22.87 7.17 51.26
C MET A 347 -22.86 8.69 51.22
N SER A 348 -22.22 9.30 50.24
CA SER A 348 -22.16 10.77 50.12
C SER A 348 -23.46 11.38 49.58
N LYS A 349 -24.24 10.60 48.83
CA LYS A 349 -25.49 11.01 48.19
C LYS A 349 -26.72 10.28 48.70
N SER A 350 -26.56 9.31 49.60
CA SER A 350 -27.62 8.43 50.05
C SER A 350 -28.35 7.72 48.92
N GLU A 351 -27.60 7.33 47.85
CA GLU A 351 -28.11 6.75 46.62
C GLU A 351 -27.74 5.26 46.55
N ILE A 352 -28.71 4.41 46.22
CA ILE A 352 -28.45 2.99 45.93
C ILE A 352 -28.08 2.84 44.46
N LEU A 353 -26.87 2.38 44.23
CA LEU A 353 -26.30 2.18 42.86
C LEU A 353 -26.63 0.84 42.27
N TYR A 354 -26.76 -0.20 43.11
CA TYR A 354 -27.09 -1.58 42.73
C TYR A 354 -27.83 -2.26 43.84
N MET A 355 -28.77 -3.16 43.53
CA MET A 355 -29.47 -4.00 44.46
C MET A 355 -29.93 -5.30 43.73
N ASN A 356 -29.57 -6.47 44.26
CA ASN A 356 -30.03 -7.74 43.70
C ASN A 356 -31.50 -8.04 44.04
N ASN A 357 -32.15 -8.93 43.30
CA ASN A 357 -33.56 -9.25 43.46
C ASN A 357 -33.89 -9.81 44.83
N TYR A 358 -33.01 -10.63 45.41
CA TYR A 358 -33.18 -11.13 46.78
C TYR A 358 -33.24 -9.98 47.79
N CYS A 359 -32.35 -9.00 47.69
CA CYS A 359 -32.37 -7.81 48.52
C CYS A 359 -33.66 -6.96 48.33
N LYS A 360 -34.11 -6.79 47.07
CA LYS A 360 -35.38 -6.09 46.77
C LYS A 360 -36.57 -6.80 47.42
N GLN A 361 -36.64 -8.13 47.38
CA GLN A 361 -37.70 -8.90 48.04
C GLN A 361 -37.65 -8.81 49.54
N LEU A 362 -36.45 -8.89 50.16
CA LEU A 362 -36.30 -8.75 51.61
C LEU A 362 -36.70 -7.37 52.13
N LEU A 363 -36.43 -6.34 51.35
CA LEU A 363 -36.64 -4.94 51.78
C LEU A 363 -37.91 -4.33 51.19
N SER A 364 -38.75 -5.08 50.44
CA SER A 364 -39.93 -4.55 49.74
C SER A 364 -40.84 -3.74 50.66
N ASN A 365 -41.17 -4.27 51.83
CA ASN A 365 -42.02 -3.61 52.81
C ASN A 365 -41.34 -2.41 53.49
N ILE A 366 -40.01 -2.38 53.56
CA ILE A 366 -39.21 -1.30 54.16
C ILE A 366 -38.99 -0.18 53.16
N ILE A 367 -38.80 -0.53 51.89
CA ILE A 367 -38.62 0.46 50.81
C ILE A 367 -39.90 1.25 50.55
N GLU A 368 -41.07 0.60 50.55
CA GLU A 368 -42.37 1.25 50.37
C GLU A 368 -42.69 2.23 51.46
N GLN A 369 -42.12 2.10 52.67
CA GLN A 369 -42.37 2.98 53.79
C GLN A 369 -41.34 4.10 53.95
N ASN A 370 -40.40 4.34 53.02
CA ASN A 370 -39.31 5.29 53.10
C ASN A 370 -38.48 5.28 54.40
N LYS A 371 -38.45 4.17 55.09
CA LYS A 371 -37.74 4.01 56.38
C LYS A 371 -36.31 3.50 56.22
N LEU A 372 -35.86 3.20 55.01
CA LEU A 372 -34.54 2.65 54.73
C LEU A 372 -33.39 3.59 55.20
N GLU A 373 -33.61 4.91 55.14
CA GLU A 373 -32.56 5.87 55.43
C GLU A 373 -32.19 5.95 56.92
N LYS A 374 -33.11 5.69 57.87
CA LYS A 374 -32.82 5.93 59.26
C LYS A 374 -32.22 4.75 60.03
N ASN A 375 -32.51 3.52 59.65
CA ASN A 375 -32.09 2.36 60.42
C ASN A 375 -30.96 1.53 59.82
N ILE A 376 -30.78 1.58 58.50
CA ILE A 376 -29.76 0.76 57.76
C ILE A 376 -28.52 1.59 57.41
N PHE A 377 -28.68 2.93 57.20
CA PHE A 377 -27.60 3.82 56.79
C PHE A 377 -26.94 4.59 57.97
N SER A 378 -27.37 4.40 59.21
CA SER A 378 -26.96 5.26 60.32
C SER A 378 -25.58 5.00 60.94
N HIS A 379 -24.75 4.17 60.35
CA HIS A 379 -23.40 3.90 60.87
C HIS A 379 -22.31 4.29 59.85
N THR A 380 -21.47 5.23 60.27
CA THR A 380 -20.31 5.79 59.57
C THR A 380 -19.32 4.77 59.04
N ALA A 381 -18.90 4.96 57.83
CA ALA A 381 -18.26 4.04 56.91
C ALA A 381 -16.72 3.98 57.02
N GLU A 382 -16.10 3.61 58.12
CA GLU A 382 -14.63 3.50 58.11
C GLU A 382 -14.04 2.12 58.50
N SER A 383 -14.85 1.10 58.76
CA SER A 383 -14.31 -0.24 59.04
C SER A 383 -15.27 -1.35 58.62
N ARG A 384 -14.71 -2.50 58.22
CA ARG A 384 -15.50 -3.75 58.09
C ARG A 384 -16.28 -3.97 59.34
N SER A 385 -17.60 -3.78 59.32
CA SER A 385 -18.46 -4.05 60.44
C SER A 385 -19.40 -5.22 60.17
N PHE A 386 -19.49 -6.09 61.12
CA PHE A 386 -20.47 -7.19 61.18
C PHE A 386 -21.50 -6.80 62.22
N THR A 387 -22.76 -6.77 61.86
CA THR A 387 -23.82 -6.36 62.76
C THR A 387 -25.02 -7.26 62.56
N GLU A 388 -25.45 -7.91 63.64
CA GLU A 388 -26.71 -8.65 63.65
C GLU A 388 -27.83 -7.62 63.97
N VAL A 389 -28.83 -7.57 63.13
CA VAL A 389 -29.95 -6.63 63.26
C VAL A 389 -31.26 -7.41 63.20
N TYR A 390 -32.15 -7.11 64.15
CA TYR A 390 -33.52 -7.58 64.10
C TYR A 390 -34.40 -6.55 63.43
N VAL A 391 -35.10 -6.95 62.40
CA VAL A 391 -36.04 -6.12 61.66
C VAL A 391 -37.45 -6.51 62.09
N THR A 392 -38.07 -5.60 62.85
CA THR A 392 -39.39 -5.80 63.49
C THR A 392 -40.51 -5.95 62.45
N GLU A 393 -40.41 -5.25 61.37
CA GLU A 393 -41.40 -5.23 60.27
C GLU A 393 -41.51 -6.60 59.55
N GLU A 394 -40.41 -7.38 59.52
CA GLU A 394 -40.34 -8.67 58.85
C GLU A 394 -40.28 -9.84 59.83
N ASP A 395 -40.21 -9.60 61.11
CA ASP A 395 -39.92 -10.64 62.15
C ASP A 395 -38.70 -11.49 61.82
N LYS A 396 -37.61 -10.82 61.37
CA LYS A 396 -36.40 -11.48 60.90
C LYS A 396 -35.13 -10.92 61.48
N TRP A 397 -34.16 -11.82 61.67
CA TRP A 397 -32.78 -11.46 62.02
C TRP A 397 -31.89 -11.50 60.78
N PHE A 398 -31.13 -10.42 60.59
CA PHE A 398 -30.14 -10.31 59.49
C PHE A 398 -28.74 -10.17 60.07
N ASP A 399 -27.77 -10.88 59.48
CA ASP A 399 -26.35 -10.63 59.64
C ASP A 399 -25.90 -9.73 58.50
N ILE A 400 -25.49 -8.54 58.80
CA ILE A 400 -25.16 -7.48 57.82
C ILE A 400 -23.67 -7.23 57.83
N HIS A 401 -23.05 -7.42 56.66
CA HIS A 401 -21.65 -7.16 56.45
C HIS A 401 -21.50 -5.92 55.55
N ARG A 402 -20.70 -4.93 55.99
CA ARG A 402 -20.44 -3.68 55.25
C ARG A 402 -18.95 -3.61 54.89
N THR A 403 -18.64 -3.31 53.62
CA THR A 403 -17.28 -3.18 53.12
C THR A 403 -17.20 -2.00 52.17
N GLY A 404 -16.23 -1.08 52.37
CA GLY A 404 -15.93 0.02 51.44
C GLY A 404 -15.23 -0.56 50.23
N ILE A 405 -15.73 -0.22 49.06
CA ILE A 405 -15.13 -0.59 47.75
C ILE A 405 -14.98 0.63 46.87
N ALA A 406 -14.12 0.55 45.83
CA ALA A 406 -14.06 1.57 44.78
C ALA A 406 -15.09 1.21 43.71
N TRP A 407 -15.92 2.16 43.32
CA TRP A 407 -16.87 1.99 42.21
C TRP A 407 -16.20 2.20 40.88
N VAL A 408 -16.93 1.90 39.78
CA VAL A 408 -16.42 1.94 38.39
C VAL A 408 -15.86 3.32 37.98
N ASP A 409 -16.41 4.41 38.58
CA ASP A 409 -15.97 5.80 38.34
C ASP A 409 -14.89 6.26 39.36
N GLY A 410 -14.36 5.37 40.19
CA GLY A 410 -13.31 5.65 41.17
C GLY A 410 -13.79 6.22 42.50
N ARG A 411 -15.08 6.53 42.67
CA ARG A 411 -15.61 6.98 43.97
C ARG A 411 -15.68 5.84 44.97
N LYS A 412 -15.61 6.16 46.25
CA LYS A 412 -15.76 5.18 47.35
C LYS A 412 -17.24 4.98 47.62
N VAL A 413 -17.66 3.70 47.57
CA VAL A 413 -19.03 3.27 47.87
C VAL A 413 -19.01 2.15 48.89
N GLN A 414 -20.14 1.88 49.47
CA GLN A 414 -20.31 0.78 50.43
C GLN A 414 -21.04 -0.40 49.80
N LEU A 415 -20.40 -1.55 49.79
CA LEU A 415 -21.02 -2.83 49.49
C LEU A 415 -21.59 -3.41 50.79
N VAL A 416 -22.86 -3.77 50.78
CA VAL A 416 -23.55 -4.35 51.90
C VAL A 416 -24.11 -5.73 51.49
N THR A 417 -23.82 -6.75 52.29
CA THR A 417 -24.41 -8.07 52.15
C THR A 417 -25.24 -8.42 53.40
N MET A 418 -26.41 -9.00 53.18
CA MET A 418 -27.36 -9.32 54.24
C MET A 418 -27.76 -10.80 54.17
N TYR A 419 -27.55 -11.54 55.26
CA TYR A 419 -27.91 -12.94 55.40
C TYR A 419 -29.06 -13.07 56.37
N ASP A 420 -30.15 -13.75 55.98
CA ASP A 420 -31.24 -14.14 56.91
C ASP A 420 -30.77 -15.22 57.88
N ILE A 421 -30.58 -14.82 59.12
CA ILE A 421 -30.16 -15.73 60.21
C ILE A 421 -31.28 -16.03 61.15
N THR A 422 -32.53 -15.78 60.80
CA THR A 422 -33.70 -15.97 61.65
C THR A 422 -33.81 -17.43 62.19
N GLN A 423 -33.64 -18.41 61.32
CA GLN A 423 -33.68 -19.79 61.77
C GLN A 423 -32.55 -20.13 62.76
N LYS A 424 -31.33 -19.65 62.49
CA LYS A 424 -30.18 -19.83 63.37
C LYS A 424 -30.47 -19.26 64.76
N LYS A 425 -31.04 -18.03 64.84
CA LYS A 425 -31.41 -17.39 66.07
C LYS A 425 -32.53 -18.15 66.80
N ARG A 426 -33.55 -18.61 66.11
CA ARG A 426 -34.62 -19.44 66.68
C ARG A 426 -34.10 -20.79 67.29
N TYR A 427 -33.13 -21.39 66.59
CA TYR A 427 -32.48 -22.58 67.13
C TYR A 427 -31.63 -22.26 68.37
N GLN A 428 -30.87 -21.23 68.41
CA GLN A 428 -30.08 -20.79 69.57
C GLN A 428 -30.96 -20.51 70.74
N GLN A 429 -32.06 -19.81 70.62
CA GLN A 429 -33.00 -19.54 71.66
C GLN A 429 -33.65 -20.80 72.21
N ARG A 430 -33.99 -21.76 71.36
CA ARG A 430 -34.50 -23.09 71.79
C ARG A 430 -33.48 -23.84 72.61
N ILE A 431 -32.22 -23.85 72.22
CA ILE A 431 -31.14 -24.54 72.92
C ILE A 431 -30.95 -23.90 74.33
N GLU A 432 -30.90 -22.58 74.35
CA GLU A 432 -30.78 -21.79 75.60
C GLU A 432 -31.97 -22.09 76.56
N THR A 433 -33.21 -22.12 76.04
CA THR A 433 -34.41 -22.42 76.81
C THR A 433 -34.37 -23.81 77.34
N VAL A 434 -33.96 -24.82 76.51
CA VAL A 434 -33.84 -26.22 76.94
C VAL A 434 -32.72 -26.39 77.97
N SER A 435 -31.58 -25.73 77.78
CA SER A 435 -30.48 -25.82 78.78
C SER A 435 -30.88 -25.18 80.10
N TYR A 436 -31.64 -24.06 80.11
CA TYR A 436 -32.13 -23.41 81.30
C TYR A 436 -33.14 -24.27 82.02
N THR A 437 -34.07 -24.93 81.34
CA THR A 437 -35.05 -25.91 81.95
C THR A 437 -34.35 -27.11 82.51
N HIS A 438 -33.27 -27.64 81.91
CA HIS A 438 -32.50 -28.76 82.50
C HIS A 438 -31.70 -28.35 83.73
N LEU A 439 -31.22 -27.06 83.82
CA LEU A 439 -30.48 -26.60 84.98
C LEU A 439 -31.39 -26.21 86.18
N THR A 440 -32.67 -25.98 85.93
CA THR A 440 -33.65 -25.59 86.99
C THR A 440 -34.58 -26.65 87.43
N LEU A 441 -34.50 -27.87 86.88
CA LEU A 441 -35.24 -29.00 87.44
C LEU A 441 -34.57 -29.44 88.73
N PRO A 442 -35.31 -29.50 89.88
CA PRO A 442 -34.77 -30.03 91.12
C PRO A 442 -34.46 -31.47 90.95
N THR A 443 -33.22 -31.89 91.24
CA THR A 443 -32.83 -33.24 91.40
C THR A 443 -33.58 -33.80 92.68
N ASN A 444 -34.63 -34.54 92.43
CA ASN A 444 -35.20 -35.43 93.43
C ASN A 444 -34.44 -36.73 93.52
#